data_53057c57f5aefe16fb542ea7c1445c67
#
_entry.id   53057c57f5aefe16fb542ea7c1445c67
#
_cell.length_a   1.000
_cell.length_b   1.000
_cell.length_c   1.000
_cell.angle_alpha   90.00
_cell.angle_beta   90.00
_cell.angle_gamma   90.00
#
_symmetry.space_group_name_H-M   'P 1'
#
loop_
_entity.id
_entity.type
_entity.pdbx_description
1 polymer ?
#
loop_
_entity_poly.entity_id
_entity_poly.type
_entity_poly.pdbx_seq_one_letter_code
_entity_poly.pdbx_strand_id
1 'polypeptide(L)'
;MIRKSLLLAAGISAFASPAFAATEIQFWHAMGGSLGEEIQAITEEFNASQGDWKVNAVYKGNYTETMTAAIAAFRAKQAPHVVQVFEVGTATMMSAAGAVYPIHELMKSAGETFSEDKFVPAVASYYTTPEGKMLSMPFNSSTPVMFYNKDAFKKAGLDPEKPPKTWPELVEMSKKMMSSGATQCGFTTGWQSWVQLETFSAWHNVPFATKENGFGGLDAELAFNK
;
A
#
# COMPACT_ATOMS: atom_id res chain seq x y z
N MET A 1 38.38 -5.30 -78.15
CA MET A 1 36.98 -5.29 -77.72
C MET A 1 36.94 -5.46 -76.20
N ILE A 2 36.79 -4.40 -75.50
CA ILE A 2 36.78 -4.42 -74.04
C ILE A 2 35.31 -4.27 -73.55
N ARG A 3 34.74 -5.35 -72.95
CA ARG A 3 33.41 -5.37 -72.42
C ARG A 3 33.47 -4.77 -71.00
N LYS A 4 32.84 -3.61 -70.80
CA LYS A 4 32.63 -3.01 -69.51
C LYS A 4 31.38 -3.63 -68.85
N SER A 5 31.57 -4.39 -67.78
CA SER A 5 30.46 -4.89 -66.94
C SER A 5 30.11 -3.80 -65.88
N LEU A 6 28.91 -3.24 -65.99
CA LEU A 6 28.34 -2.37 -64.93
C LEU A 6 27.77 -3.27 -63.85
N LEU A 7 28.35 -3.21 -62.66
CA LEU A 7 27.76 -3.77 -61.42
C LEU A 7 26.78 -2.74 -60.84
N LEU A 8 25.50 -3.09 -60.89
CA LEU A 8 24.44 -2.30 -60.27
C LEU A 8 24.40 -2.67 -58.76
N ALA A 9 24.91 -1.81 -57.89
CA ALA A 9 24.81 -1.97 -56.46
C ALA A 9 23.41 -1.47 -55.99
N ALA A 10 22.50 -2.41 -55.71
CA ALA A 10 21.22 -2.09 -55.07
C ALA A 10 21.43 -1.76 -53.60
N GLY A 11 21.37 -0.47 -53.25
CA GLY A 11 21.40 -0.01 -51.89
C GLY A 11 20.10 -0.36 -51.17
N ILE A 12 20.14 -1.30 -50.21
CA ILE A 12 19.05 -1.57 -49.28
C ILE A 12 19.05 -0.44 -48.26
N SER A 13 18.19 0.58 -48.42
CA SER A 13 17.91 1.57 -47.40
C SER A 13 17.10 0.92 -46.28
N ALA A 14 17.77 0.51 -45.22
CA ALA A 14 17.10 0.09 -43.98
C ALA A 14 16.40 1.32 -43.39
N PHE A 15 15.08 1.36 -43.44
CA PHE A 15 14.29 2.34 -42.69
C PHE A 15 14.45 1.99 -41.21
N ALA A 16 15.35 2.64 -40.52
CA ALA A 16 15.38 2.66 -39.05
C ALA A 16 14.13 3.41 -38.56
N SER A 17 13.13 2.67 -38.10
CA SER A 17 12.02 3.28 -37.37
C SER A 17 12.59 3.99 -36.17
N PRO A 18 12.18 5.25 -35.88
CA PRO A 18 12.60 5.91 -34.66
C PRO A 18 12.13 5.08 -33.47
N ALA A 19 13.05 4.51 -32.72
CA ALA A 19 12.76 3.91 -31.43
C ALA A 19 12.39 5.09 -30.50
N PHE A 20 11.12 5.28 -30.21
CA PHE A 20 10.70 6.16 -29.14
C PHE A 20 11.17 5.54 -27.83
N ALA A 21 11.91 6.32 -27.03
CA ALA A 21 12.26 5.90 -25.69
C ALA A 21 10.97 5.74 -24.88
N ALA A 22 10.87 4.67 -24.10
CA ALA A 22 9.72 4.46 -23.20
C ALA A 22 9.54 5.65 -22.25
N THR A 23 8.29 6.04 -22.04
CA THR A 23 7.97 7.11 -21.08
C THR A 23 8.18 6.60 -19.65
N GLU A 24 9.02 7.30 -18.88
CA GLU A 24 9.32 6.90 -17.52
C GLU A 24 8.23 7.31 -16.53
N ILE A 25 7.82 6.36 -15.67
CA ILE A 25 6.88 6.56 -14.56
C ILE A 25 7.62 6.32 -13.25
N GLN A 26 7.68 7.33 -12.40
CA GLN A 26 8.24 7.22 -11.05
C GLN A 26 7.16 6.72 -10.09
N PHE A 27 7.40 5.56 -9.48
CA PHE A 27 6.57 4.99 -8.41
C PHE A 27 7.35 4.96 -7.10
N TRP A 28 6.91 5.75 -6.11
CA TRP A 28 7.54 5.79 -4.79
C TRP A 28 6.74 4.94 -3.80
N HIS A 29 7.44 4.05 -3.08
CA HIS A 29 6.83 3.11 -2.16
C HIS A 29 7.62 2.96 -0.86
N ALA A 30 6.96 2.39 0.15
CA ALA A 30 7.49 2.15 1.50
C ALA A 30 7.72 0.65 1.80
N MET A 31 7.66 -0.21 0.78
CA MET A 31 7.84 -1.65 0.94
C MET A 31 9.31 -2.03 0.95
N GLY A 32 9.81 -2.46 2.11
CA GLY A 32 11.16 -2.97 2.29
C GLY A 32 11.19 -4.50 2.42
N GLY A 33 12.41 -5.08 2.44
CA GLY A 33 12.61 -6.53 2.57
C GLY A 33 11.91 -7.32 1.46
N SER A 34 11.33 -8.47 1.80
CA SER A 34 10.65 -9.34 0.83
C SER A 34 9.49 -8.67 0.08
N LEU A 35 8.78 -7.75 0.72
CA LEU A 35 7.72 -6.98 0.03
C LEU A 35 8.32 -6.04 -1.03
N GLY A 36 9.50 -5.49 -0.79
CA GLY A 36 10.23 -4.69 -1.78
C GLY A 36 10.69 -5.54 -2.97
N GLU A 37 11.12 -6.77 -2.73
CA GLU A 37 11.47 -7.73 -3.79
C GLU A 37 10.26 -8.06 -4.67
N GLU A 38 9.07 -8.26 -4.08
CA GLU A 38 7.83 -8.46 -4.81
C GLU A 38 7.44 -7.24 -5.67
N ILE A 39 7.57 -6.03 -5.14
CA ILE A 39 7.34 -4.80 -5.92
C ILE A 39 8.28 -4.72 -7.10
N GLN A 40 9.54 -5.05 -6.91
CA GLN A 40 10.52 -5.07 -7.98
C GLN A 40 10.15 -6.10 -9.05
N ALA A 41 9.76 -7.32 -8.66
CA ALA A 41 9.35 -8.37 -9.58
C ALA A 41 8.13 -7.98 -10.43
N ILE A 42 7.08 -7.43 -9.79
CA ILE A 42 5.87 -6.92 -10.47
C ILE A 42 6.25 -5.80 -11.46
N THR A 43 7.14 -4.90 -11.05
CA THR A 43 7.61 -3.79 -11.90
C THR A 43 8.39 -4.29 -13.11
N GLU A 44 9.26 -5.28 -12.93
CA GLU A 44 10.02 -5.89 -14.01
C GLU A 44 9.11 -6.63 -14.98
N GLU A 45 8.13 -7.38 -14.50
CA GLU A 45 7.12 -8.06 -15.33
C GLU A 45 6.32 -7.06 -16.17
N PHE A 46 5.84 -5.97 -15.57
CA PHE A 46 5.16 -4.91 -16.29
C PHE A 46 6.07 -4.29 -17.37
N ASN A 47 7.29 -3.93 -17.02
CA ASN A 47 8.23 -3.32 -17.95
C ASN A 47 8.62 -4.26 -19.10
N ALA A 48 8.63 -5.58 -18.87
CA ALA A 48 8.90 -6.57 -19.90
C ALA A 48 7.69 -6.86 -20.81
N SER A 49 6.47 -6.58 -20.35
CA SER A 49 5.22 -6.88 -21.06
C SER A 49 4.91 -5.91 -22.21
N GLN A 50 5.52 -4.74 -22.23
CA GLN A 50 5.27 -3.67 -23.21
C GLN A 50 6.48 -2.73 -23.32
N GLY A 51 6.52 -1.85 -24.33
CA GLY A 51 7.65 -0.97 -24.62
C GLY A 51 7.36 0.53 -24.52
N ASP A 52 6.12 0.92 -24.24
CA ASP A 52 5.70 2.33 -24.27
C ASP A 52 5.99 3.05 -22.94
N TRP A 53 5.96 2.30 -21.83
CA TRP A 53 6.11 2.81 -20.48
C TRP A 53 7.18 2.06 -19.71
N LYS A 54 7.92 2.76 -18.87
CA LYS A 54 8.91 2.18 -17.97
C LYS A 54 8.65 2.66 -16.55
N VAL A 55 8.18 1.78 -15.69
CA VAL A 55 8.01 2.05 -14.27
C VAL A 55 9.35 1.93 -13.56
N ASN A 56 9.74 2.97 -12.82
CA ASN A 56 10.86 2.99 -11.90
C ASN A 56 10.30 2.96 -10.47
N ALA A 57 10.25 1.78 -9.86
CA ALA A 57 9.85 1.63 -8.46
C ALA A 57 11.01 2.03 -7.55
N VAL A 58 10.77 2.98 -6.64
CA VAL A 58 11.80 3.55 -5.77
C VAL A 58 11.36 3.44 -4.31
N TYR A 59 12.08 2.65 -3.54
CA TYR A 59 11.91 2.58 -2.08
C TYR A 59 12.35 3.91 -1.44
N LYS A 60 11.48 4.55 -0.68
CA LYS A 60 11.70 5.85 -0.03
C LYS A 60 11.78 5.78 1.50
N GLY A 61 12.06 4.60 2.04
CA GLY A 61 12.03 4.38 3.48
C GLY A 61 10.67 3.91 3.98
N ASN A 62 10.36 4.14 5.25
CA ASN A 62 9.06 3.78 5.80
C ASN A 62 7.93 4.69 5.27
N TYR A 63 6.69 4.42 5.69
CA TYR A 63 5.51 5.18 5.23
C TYR A 63 5.61 6.68 5.49
N THR A 64 6.08 7.07 6.68
CA THR A 64 6.23 8.49 7.07
C THR A 64 7.31 9.17 6.23
N GLU A 65 8.44 8.51 6.02
CA GLU A 65 9.54 9.01 5.18
C GLU A 65 9.08 9.16 3.72
N THR A 66 8.41 8.17 3.17
CA THR A 66 7.86 8.19 1.81
C THR A 66 6.87 9.35 1.63
N MET A 67 5.93 9.54 2.54
CA MET A 67 4.95 10.62 2.49
C MET A 67 5.62 11.99 2.62
N THR A 68 6.56 12.14 3.55
CA THR A 68 7.31 13.39 3.74
C THR A 68 8.10 13.77 2.49
N ALA A 69 8.76 12.78 1.88
CA ALA A 69 9.48 12.98 0.63
C ALA A 69 8.54 13.38 -0.52
N ALA A 70 7.36 12.75 -0.62
CA ALA A 70 6.37 13.08 -1.65
C ALA A 70 5.82 14.50 -1.49
N ILE A 71 5.53 14.94 -0.27
CA ILE A 71 5.08 16.31 0.03
C ILE A 71 6.17 17.34 -0.34
N ALA A 72 7.43 17.06 0.01
CA ALA A 72 8.55 17.93 -0.34
C ALA A 72 8.75 18.03 -1.85
N ALA A 73 8.69 16.90 -2.56
CA ALA A 73 8.82 16.84 -4.00
C ALA A 73 7.65 17.56 -4.72
N PHE A 74 6.42 17.43 -4.21
CA PHE A 74 5.28 18.17 -4.75
C PHE A 74 5.48 19.68 -4.65
N ARG A 75 5.92 20.17 -3.48
CA ARG A 75 6.24 21.60 -3.29
C ARG A 75 7.36 22.08 -4.22
N ALA A 76 8.33 21.23 -4.51
CA ALA A 76 9.42 21.49 -5.44
C ALA A 76 9.02 21.30 -6.93
N LYS A 77 7.77 20.94 -7.24
CA LYS A 77 7.29 20.61 -8.60
C LYS A 77 8.04 19.43 -9.24
N GLN A 78 8.43 18.47 -8.42
CA GLN A 78 9.16 17.25 -8.79
C GLN A 78 8.47 16.00 -8.19
N ALA A 79 7.15 16.05 -8.05
CA ALA A 79 6.37 14.94 -7.50
C ALA A 79 6.53 13.66 -8.34
N PRO A 80 6.50 12.47 -7.73
CA PRO A 80 6.41 11.23 -8.47
C PRO A 80 5.05 11.11 -9.17
N HIS A 81 4.95 10.23 -10.15
CA HIS A 81 3.69 9.96 -10.85
C HIS A 81 2.74 9.10 -10.00
N VAL A 82 3.31 8.17 -9.24
CA VAL A 82 2.57 7.30 -8.32
C VAL A 82 3.28 7.28 -6.98
N VAL A 83 2.52 7.34 -5.89
CA VAL A 83 3.05 7.24 -4.52
C VAL A 83 2.16 6.36 -3.66
N GLN A 84 2.77 5.45 -2.91
CA GLN A 84 2.09 4.68 -1.88
C GLN A 84 1.90 5.53 -0.64
N VAL A 85 0.66 5.57 -0.14
CA VAL A 85 0.28 6.31 1.08
C VAL A 85 -0.36 5.33 2.07
N PHE A 86 -0.03 5.46 3.35
CA PHE A 86 -0.61 4.67 4.42
C PHE A 86 -1.80 5.39 5.08
N GLU A 87 -2.54 4.70 5.94
CA GLU A 87 -3.81 5.16 6.51
C GLU A 87 -3.69 6.52 7.24
N VAL A 88 -2.64 6.73 8.00
CA VAL A 88 -2.40 7.99 8.74
C VAL A 88 -2.21 9.18 7.77
N GLY A 89 -1.67 8.92 6.58
CA GLY A 89 -1.46 9.93 5.56
C GLY A 89 -2.67 10.18 4.65
N THR A 90 -3.65 9.29 4.68
CA THR A 90 -4.80 9.32 3.74
C THR A 90 -5.55 10.64 3.78
N ALA A 91 -5.98 11.09 4.95
CA ALA A 91 -6.73 12.36 5.08
C ALA A 91 -5.92 13.56 4.59
N THR A 92 -4.61 13.59 4.88
CA THR A 92 -3.70 14.64 4.38
C THR A 92 -3.63 14.66 2.86
N MET A 93 -3.50 13.50 2.23
CA MET A 93 -3.43 13.38 0.77
C MET A 93 -4.77 13.67 0.10
N MET A 94 -5.87 13.19 0.66
CA MET A 94 -7.23 13.45 0.15
C MET A 94 -7.60 14.94 0.19
N SER A 95 -7.11 15.67 1.18
CA SER A 95 -7.37 17.10 1.35
C SER A 95 -6.40 18.00 0.58
N ALA A 96 -5.34 17.43 0.01
CA ALA A 96 -4.32 18.18 -0.73
C ALA A 96 -4.82 18.54 -2.14
N ALA A 97 -5.65 19.58 -2.23
CA ALA A 97 -6.23 20.03 -3.50
C ALA A 97 -5.17 20.22 -4.59
N GLY A 98 -5.38 19.56 -5.72
CA GLY A 98 -4.49 19.63 -6.89
C GLY A 98 -3.19 18.82 -6.77
N ALA A 99 -2.95 18.13 -5.64
CA ALA A 99 -1.78 17.25 -5.48
C ALA A 99 -2.07 15.80 -5.89
N VAL A 100 -3.31 15.37 -5.76
CA VAL A 100 -3.77 14.02 -6.09
C VAL A 100 -4.76 14.09 -7.25
N TYR A 101 -4.57 13.24 -8.24
CA TYR A 101 -5.56 13.02 -9.29
C TYR A 101 -6.45 11.84 -8.87
N PRO A 102 -7.73 12.08 -8.54
CA PRO A 102 -8.63 11.02 -8.06
C PRO A 102 -8.73 9.88 -9.07
N ILE A 103 -8.65 8.63 -8.58
CA ILE A 103 -8.59 7.47 -9.47
C ILE A 103 -9.86 7.33 -10.33
N HIS A 104 -11.03 7.64 -9.79
CA HIS A 104 -12.29 7.61 -10.55
C HIS A 104 -12.31 8.61 -11.71
N GLU A 105 -11.65 9.77 -11.57
CA GLU A 105 -11.49 10.75 -12.64
C GLU A 105 -10.43 10.32 -13.66
N LEU A 106 -9.31 9.77 -13.18
CA LEU A 106 -8.25 9.27 -14.03
C LEU A 106 -8.75 8.15 -14.95
N MET A 107 -9.42 7.14 -14.40
CA MET A 107 -9.96 6.02 -15.17
C MET A 107 -11.00 6.50 -16.19
N LYS A 108 -11.90 7.40 -15.79
CA LYS A 108 -12.88 8.02 -16.70
C LYS A 108 -12.18 8.77 -17.84
N SER A 109 -11.14 9.54 -17.56
CA SER A 109 -10.40 10.30 -18.58
C SER A 109 -9.63 9.40 -19.55
N ALA A 110 -9.19 8.23 -19.08
CA ALA A 110 -8.54 7.23 -19.90
C ALA A 110 -9.52 6.37 -20.72
N GLY A 111 -10.84 6.53 -20.52
CA GLY A 111 -11.86 5.69 -21.17
C GLY A 111 -11.92 4.27 -20.61
N GLU A 112 -11.31 4.03 -19.45
CA GLU A 112 -11.26 2.72 -18.81
C GLU A 112 -12.49 2.47 -17.95
N THR A 113 -13.03 1.25 -18.04
CA THR A 113 -14.10 0.79 -17.16
C THR A 113 -13.50 0.36 -15.82
N PHE A 114 -13.81 1.13 -14.80
CA PHE A 114 -13.38 0.85 -13.44
C PHE A 114 -14.59 0.46 -12.59
N SER A 115 -14.50 -0.68 -11.90
CA SER A 115 -15.53 -1.15 -10.97
C SER A 115 -14.91 -1.44 -9.60
N GLU A 116 -15.50 -0.89 -8.56
CA GLU A 116 -15.11 -1.15 -7.16
C GLU A 116 -15.38 -2.60 -6.74
N ASP A 117 -16.29 -3.30 -7.43
CA ASP A 117 -16.64 -4.70 -7.18
C ASP A 117 -15.46 -5.67 -7.37
N LYS A 118 -14.39 -5.21 -8.02
CA LYS A 118 -13.14 -5.98 -8.18
C LYS A 118 -12.32 -6.07 -6.90
N PHE A 119 -12.64 -5.26 -5.89
CA PHE A 119 -11.93 -5.22 -4.62
C PHE A 119 -12.78 -5.80 -3.50
N VAL A 120 -12.11 -6.25 -2.43
CA VAL A 120 -12.81 -6.63 -1.19
C VAL A 120 -13.55 -5.40 -0.66
N PRO A 121 -14.87 -5.46 -0.40
CA PRO A 121 -15.67 -4.28 -0.05
C PRO A 121 -15.11 -3.47 1.13
N ALA A 122 -14.64 -4.14 2.19
CA ALA A 122 -14.03 -3.48 3.34
C ALA A 122 -12.74 -2.72 2.98
N VAL A 123 -12.03 -3.15 1.93
CA VAL A 123 -10.83 -2.46 1.44
C VAL A 123 -11.24 -1.30 0.54
N ALA A 124 -12.16 -1.53 -0.41
CA ALA A 124 -12.62 -0.49 -1.33
C ALA A 124 -13.20 0.72 -0.59
N SER A 125 -14.05 0.48 0.42
CA SER A 125 -14.70 1.55 1.19
C SER A 125 -13.70 2.51 1.88
N TYR A 126 -12.52 2.01 2.26
CA TYR A 126 -11.48 2.84 2.87
C TYR A 126 -10.93 3.90 1.91
N TYR A 127 -10.89 3.60 0.61
CA TYR A 127 -10.34 4.49 -0.44
C TYR A 127 -11.40 5.30 -1.17
N THR A 128 -12.65 5.21 -0.72
CA THR A 128 -13.82 5.79 -1.38
C THR A 128 -14.46 6.87 -0.50
N THR A 129 -14.91 7.97 -1.10
CA THR A 129 -15.65 9.00 -0.37
C THR A 129 -17.04 8.49 0.06
N PRO A 130 -17.73 9.18 1.01
CA PRO A 130 -19.12 8.86 1.36
C PRO A 130 -20.09 8.82 0.15
N GLU A 131 -19.78 9.58 -0.91
CA GLU A 131 -20.56 9.63 -2.14
C GLU A 131 -20.21 8.51 -3.14
N GLY A 132 -19.37 7.53 -2.74
CA GLY A 132 -18.99 6.39 -3.58
C GLY A 132 -17.97 6.72 -4.67
N LYS A 133 -17.07 7.69 -4.45
CA LYS A 133 -16.03 8.06 -5.42
C LYS A 133 -14.68 7.58 -4.92
N MET A 134 -14.08 6.60 -5.58
CA MET A 134 -12.76 6.11 -5.24
C MET A 134 -11.69 7.14 -5.57
N LEU A 135 -10.94 7.55 -4.56
CA LEU A 135 -9.89 8.59 -4.66
C LEU A 135 -8.52 8.01 -4.95
N SER A 136 -8.23 6.83 -4.39
CA SER A 136 -6.96 6.14 -4.59
C SER A 136 -7.18 4.65 -4.86
N MET A 137 -6.24 4.01 -5.56
CA MET A 137 -6.29 2.59 -5.86
C MET A 137 -5.84 1.79 -4.64
N PRO A 138 -6.58 0.78 -4.18
CA PRO A 138 -6.08 -0.18 -3.21
C PRO A 138 -4.81 -0.85 -3.72
N PHE A 139 -3.76 -0.83 -2.91
CA PHE A 139 -2.47 -1.42 -3.26
C PHE A 139 -2.12 -2.60 -2.35
N ASN A 140 -2.14 -2.38 -1.04
CA ASN A 140 -2.03 -3.42 -0.03
C ASN A 140 -2.94 -3.08 1.14
N SER A 141 -3.38 -4.09 1.88
CA SER A 141 -4.20 -3.91 3.06
C SER A 141 -3.71 -4.85 4.16
N SER A 142 -3.55 -4.30 5.35
CA SER A 142 -3.13 -5.05 6.53
C SER A 142 -4.31 -5.30 7.45
N THR A 143 -4.24 -6.39 8.22
CA THR A 143 -5.16 -6.64 9.32
C THR A 143 -4.38 -7.07 10.55
N PRO A 144 -4.73 -6.60 11.76
CA PRO A 144 -4.12 -7.08 12.98
C PRO A 144 -4.40 -8.57 13.19
N VAL A 145 -3.34 -9.32 13.49
CA VAL A 145 -3.42 -10.72 13.86
C VAL A 145 -2.56 -10.98 15.09
N MET A 146 -2.90 -12.00 15.85
CA MET A 146 -2.13 -12.43 16.98
C MET A 146 -1.21 -13.60 16.60
N PHE A 147 0.09 -13.36 16.62
CA PHE A 147 1.07 -14.43 16.57
C PHE A 147 1.29 -14.97 17.98
N TYR A 148 1.44 -16.28 18.11
CA TYR A 148 1.75 -16.90 19.39
C TYR A 148 2.82 -18.00 19.25
N ASN A 149 3.62 -18.14 20.30
CA ASN A 149 4.72 -19.11 20.32
C ASN A 149 4.23 -20.46 20.84
N LYS A 150 4.04 -21.43 19.94
CA LYS A 150 3.58 -22.79 20.26
C LYS A 150 4.51 -23.53 21.21
N ASP A 151 5.82 -23.28 21.17
CA ASP A 151 6.77 -23.94 22.06
C ASP A 151 6.71 -23.37 23.49
N ALA A 152 6.47 -22.06 23.62
CA ALA A 152 6.19 -21.45 24.91
C ALA A 152 4.90 -21.99 25.53
N PHE A 153 3.87 -22.21 24.73
CA PHE A 153 2.61 -22.86 25.15
C PHE A 153 2.89 -24.27 25.71
N LYS A 154 3.59 -25.11 24.95
CA LYS A 154 3.97 -26.46 25.40
C LYS A 154 4.77 -26.42 26.70
N LYS A 155 5.76 -25.54 26.80
CA LYS A 155 6.59 -25.39 27.99
C LYS A 155 5.79 -24.96 29.22
N ALA A 156 4.74 -24.14 29.02
CA ALA A 156 3.82 -23.72 30.05
C ALA A 156 2.72 -24.76 30.38
N GLY A 157 2.70 -25.91 29.69
CA GLY A 157 1.63 -26.91 29.82
C GLY A 157 0.26 -26.41 29.31
N LEU A 158 0.31 -25.56 28.26
CA LEU A 158 -0.85 -25.15 27.47
C LEU A 158 -0.93 -25.96 26.19
N ASP A 159 -2.14 -26.13 25.67
CA ASP A 159 -2.36 -26.78 24.37
C ASP A 159 -1.94 -25.81 23.23
N PRO A 160 -0.91 -26.14 22.44
CA PRO A 160 -0.42 -25.28 21.36
C PRO A 160 -1.40 -25.14 20.19
N GLU A 161 -2.47 -25.94 20.13
CA GLU A 161 -3.50 -25.86 19.09
C GLU A 161 -4.74 -25.07 19.55
N LYS A 162 -4.71 -24.57 20.79
CA LYS A 162 -5.79 -23.77 21.37
C LYS A 162 -5.31 -22.39 21.80
N PRO A 163 -5.08 -21.47 20.85
CA PRO A 163 -4.77 -20.09 21.20
C PRO A 163 -5.95 -19.42 21.90
N PRO A 164 -5.71 -18.33 22.66
CA PRO A 164 -6.79 -17.59 23.30
C PRO A 164 -7.73 -16.99 22.26
N LYS A 165 -9.02 -17.03 22.55
CA LYS A 165 -10.09 -16.47 21.70
C LYS A 165 -10.67 -15.18 22.30
N THR A 166 -10.42 -14.94 23.59
CA THR A 166 -10.92 -13.78 24.33
C THR A 166 -9.79 -13.11 25.12
N TRP A 167 -9.99 -11.87 25.50
CA TRP A 167 -9.02 -11.14 26.32
C TRP A 167 -8.80 -11.78 27.70
N PRO A 168 -9.84 -12.23 28.42
CA PRO A 168 -9.63 -13.00 29.64
C PRO A 168 -8.77 -14.25 29.46
N GLU A 169 -9.02 -15.05 28.42
CA GLU A 169 -8.19 -16.22 28.10
C GLU A 169 -6.73 -15.82 27.81
N LEU A 170 -6.51 -14.73 27.06
CA LEU A 170 -5.16 -14.19 26.79
C LEU A 170 -4.44 -13.84 28.11
N VAL A 171 -5.13 -13.17 29.02
CA VAL A 171 -4.58 -12.80 30.33
C VAL A 171 -4.20 -14.04 31.14
N GLU A 172 -5.07 -15.03 31.23
CA GLU A 172 -4.81 -16.26 32.01
C GLU A 172 -3.67 -17.08 31.39
N MET A 173 -3.64 -17.26 30.06
CA MET A 173 -2.55 -17.95 29.37
C MET A 173 -1.23 -17.22 29.51
N SER A 174 -1.23 -15.88 29.43
CA SER A 174 -0.05 -15.05 29.66
C SER A 174 0.52 -15.20 31.08
N LYS A 175 -0.35 -15.15 32.09
CA LYS A 175 0.07 -15.39 33.50
C LYS A 175 0.68 -16.79 33.67
N LYS A 176 0.08 -17.81 33.04
CA LYS A 176 0.58 -19.17 33.12
C LYS A 176 1.94 -19.35 32.43
N MET A 177 2.14 -18.72 31.27
CA MET A 177 3.41 -18.72 30.57
C MET A 177 4.53 -18.05 31.39
N MET A 178 4.22 -16.93 32.02
CA MET A 178 5.19 -16.23 32.87
C MET A 178 5.51 -17.01 34.15
N SER A 179 4.49 -17.49 34.88
CA SER A 179 4.67 -18.21 36.15
C SER A 179 5.39 -19.55 36.00
N SER A 180 5.26 -20.20 34.85
CA SER A 180 5.99 -21.44 34.53
C SER A 180 7.45 -21.22 34.11
N GLY A 181 7.87 -19.96 33.95
CA GLY A 181 9.19 -19.62 33.39
C GLY A 181 9.33 -19.92 31.88
N ALA A 182 8.21 -20.11 31.19
CA ALA A 182 8.25 -20.33 29.73
C ALA A 182 8.61 -19.06 28.96
N THR A 183 8.16 -17.91 29.45
CA THR A 183 8.46 -16.59 28.87
C THR A 183 8.68 -15.56 29.98
N GLN A 184 9.39 -14.47 29.64
CA GLN A 184 9.51 -13.30 30.53
C GLN A 184 8.34 -12.32 30.34
N CYS A 185 7.69 -12.32 29.20
CA CYS A 185 6.58 -11.46 28.85
C CYS A 185 5.43 -12.30 28.30
N GLY A 186 4.22 -12.08 28.79
CA GLY A 186 3.04 -12.86 28.37
C GLY A 186 2.39 -12.35 27.07
N PHE A 187 2.48 -11.05 26.82
CA PHE A 187 1.90 -10.42 25.64
C PHE A 187 2.60 -9.11 25.35
N THR A 188 2.73 -8.80 24.09
CA THR A 188 3.22 -7.51 23.58
C THR A 188 2.43 -7.10 22.35
N THR A 189 2.37 -5.82 22.07
CA THR A 189 1.72 -5.26 20.88
C THR A 189 2.45 -3.98 20.46
N GLY A 190 2.18 -3.53 19.25
CA GLY A 190 2.74 -2.30 18.69
C GLY A 190 1.70 -1.46 17.98
N TRP A 191 2.11 -0.33 17.44
CA TRP A 191 1.27 0.60 16.66
C TRP A 191 0.00 1.01 17.39
N GLN A 192 0.19 1.80 18.44
CA GLN A 192 -0.85 2.19 19.40
C GLN A 192 -2.09 2.83 18.75
N SER A 193 -1.90 3.68 17.75
CA SER A 193 -3.03 4.30 17.06
C SER A 193 -3.88 3.27 16.32
N TRP A 194 -3.28 2.55 15.40
CA TRP A 194 -3.99 1.63 14.51
C TRP A 194 -4.39 0.32 15.21
N VAL A 195 -3.41 -0.43 15.74
CA VAL A 195 -3.67 -1.78 16.29
C VAL A 195 -4.46 -1.72 17.59
N GLN A 196 -4.17 -0.73 18.44
CA GLN A 196 -4.83 -0.65 19.76
C GLN A 196 -6.08 0.23 19.73
N LEU A 197 -5.98 1.51 19.35
CA LEU A 197 -7.12 2.42 19.45
C LEU A 197 -8.16 2.20 18.37
N GLU A 198 -7.77 2.27 17.11
CA GLU A 198 -8.71 2.19 15.99
C GLU A 198 -9.34 0.79 15.87
N THR A 199 -8.51 -0.27 15.96
CA THR A 199 -9.01 -1.66 15.85
C THR A 199 -9.90 -2.02 17.04
N PHE A 200 -9.55 -1.63 18.27
CA PHE A 200 -10.41 -1.86 19.43
C PHE A 200 -11.71 -1.07 19.34
N SER A 201 -11.65 0.18 18.91
CA SER A 201 -12.85 0.99 18.69
C SER A 201 -13.78 0.31 17.68
N ALA A 202 -13.24 -0.16 16.57
CA ALA A 202 -14.01 -0.86 15.55
C ALA A 202 -14.64 -2.16 16.07
N TRP A 203 -13.89 -2.98 16.81
CA TRP A 203 -14.37 -4.25 17.36
C TRP A 203 -15.48 -4.07 18.41
N HIS A 204 -15.45 -2.97 19.14
CA HIS A 204 -16.44 -2.65 20.16
C HIS A 204 -17.53 -1.71 19.65
N ASN A 205 -17.54 -1.40 18.34
CA ASN A 205 -18.48 -0.47 17.72
C ASN A 205 -18.52 0.90 18.42
N VAL A 206 -17.34 1.38 18.81
CA VAL A 206 -17.15 2.70 19.42
C VAL A 206 -16.64 3.66 18.35
N PRO A 207 -17.28 4.80 18.11
CA PRO A 207 -16.77 5.79 17.19
C PRO A 207 -15.37 6.27 17.60
N PHE A 208 -14.40 6.18 16.69
CA PHE A 208 -13.05 6.70 16.92
C PHE A 208 -13.01 8.22 16.81
N ALA A 209 -13.74 8.78 15.84
CA ALA A 209 -13.87 10.20 15.59
C ALA A 209 -15.30 10.57 15.17
N THR A 210 -15.62 11.85 15.21
CA THR A 210 -16.85 12.40 14.61
C THR A 210 -16.79 12.34 13.08
N LYS A 211 -17.89 12.72 12.40
CA LYS A 211 -17.96 12.79 10.93
C LYS A 211 -17.54 11.50 10.26
N GLU A 212 -18.25 10.42 10.56
CA GLU A 212 -17.99 9.10 9.97
C GLU A 212 -16.54 8.62 10.17
N ASN A 213 -16.07 8.75 11.41
CA ASN A 213 -14.68 8.44 11.79
C ASN A 213 -13.62 9.24 11.01
N GLY A 214 -13.93 10.49 10.65
CA GLY A 214 -13.04 11.41 9.95
C GLY A 214 -13.23 11.48 8.43
N PHE A 215 -13.99 10.55 7.83
CA PHE A 215 -14.23 10.57 6.37
C PHE A 215 -15.11 11.74 5.91
N GLY A 216 -15.97 12.27 6.78
CA GLY A 216 -16.88 13.37 6.47
C GLY A 216 -16.28 14.78 6.57
N GLY A 217 -14.97 14.92 6.85
CA GLY A 217 -14.32 16.24 6.82
C GLY A 217 -13.11 16.38 7.75
N LEU A 218 -12.26 17.37 7.43
CA LEU A 218 -11.01 17.65 8.16
C LEU A 218 -11.19 18.25 9.56
N ASP A 219 -12.39 18.74 9.86
CA ASP A 219 -12.80 19.24 11.14
C ASP A 219 -13.42 18.15 12.05
N ALA A 220 -13.10 16.89 11.75
CA ALA A 220 -13.42 15.77 12.61
C ALA A 220 -12.65 15.87 13.94
N GLU A 221 -13.32 15.50 15.02
CA GLU A 221 -12.76 15.47 16.37
C GLU A 221 -12.67 14.04 16.88
N LEU A 222 -11.64 13.73 17.68
CA LEU A 222 -11.52 12.43 18.34
C LEU A 222 -12.70 12.21 19.30
N ALA A 223 -13.29 11.03 19.26
CA ALA A 223 -14.47 10.67 20.07
C ALA A 223 -14.19 9.61 21.13
N PHE A 224 -13.13 8.82 20.99
CA PHE A 224 -12.83 7.68 21.87
C PHE A 224 -12.45 8.08 23.31
N ASN A 225 -12.14 9.34 23.56
CA ASN A 225 -11.70 9.87 24.86
C ASN A 225 -12.73 10.79 25.50
N LYS A 226 -13.99 10.77 25.06
CA LYS A 226 -15.08 11.61 25.61
C LYS A 226 -15.99 10.77 26.48
#